data_fc343fafb1b9a31b8fd756e8778861b0
#
_entry.id   fc343fafb1b9a31b8fd756e8778861b0
#
_cell.length_a   1.000
_cell.length_b   1.000
_cell.length_c   1.000
_cell.angle_alpha   90.00
_cell.angle_beta   90.00
_cell.angle_gamma   90.00
#
_symmetry.space_group_name_H-M   'P 1'
#
loop_
_entity.id
_entity.type
_entity.pdbx_description
1 polymer ?
#
loop_
_entity_poly.entity_id
_entity_poly.type
_entity_poly.pdbx_seq_one_letter_code
_entity_poly.pdbx_strand_id
1 'polypeptide(L)'
;DWMPLPNPVLGRYRTTSQGSLFHYSDGLYGEGYALCLRCGRADSESEQGVLPSPLKNHKRLRGGRLNDREQLCPGNQEASWAIQRQVRLGVVTYTEVFELQPSDLAGRPIDQTTAYTFAVALRRALCLHLGIEEAEVGVSAAQQRRDADDQTTYSLYLYDTATGGAGYVSQIAVRLPELLRQARQALECPRNCDAACQSCLLTHDTQHHREHLNRHAAIALLATDFLAALELPEELRAFGAHSQLEMEPLVLALNREGQALDATELRVYLGGAARDWEPLVWRLRDDLARWKQAGASVRLAAPAATLEALNASQRDELAALTAYTGAELYCIPDLNPAMTLNLPLILELGGTDRRVRWAAREPA
;
A
#
# COMPACT_ATOMS: atom_id res chain seq x y z
N ASP A 1 3.86 8.31 -0.93
CA ASP A 1 3.38 8.39 -2.30
C ASP A 1 2.68 7.10 -2.71
N TRP A 2 1.72 7.19 -3.63
CA TRP A 2 1.03 6.05 -4.17
C TRP A 2 1.87 5.33 -5.23
N MET A 3 1.93 4.01 -5.12
CA MET A 3 2.55 3.11 -6.09
C MET A 3 1.46 2.32 -6.80
N PRO A 4 1.42 2.24 -8.12
CA PRO A 4 0.47 1.38 -8.81
C PRO A 4 0.79 -0.09 -8.58
N LEU A 5 -0.22 -0.94 -8.69
CA LEU A 5 0.01 -2.37 -8.88
C LEU A 5 0.78 -2.63 -10.18
N PRO A 6 1.44 -3.79 -10.36
CA PRO A 6 2.13 -4.12 -11.62
C PRO A 6 1.29 -3.86 -12.87
N ASN A 7 -0.01 -4.13 -12.78
CA ASN A 7 -0.99 -3.62 -13.73
C ASN A 7 -1.76 -2.46 -13.06
N PRO A 8 -1.57 -1.21 -13.50
CA PRO A 8 -2.17 -0.02 -12.86
C PRO A 8 -3.69 -0.01 -12.85
N VAL A 9 -4.34 -0.75 -13.75
CA VAL A 9 -5.82 -0.87 -13.80
C VAL A 9 -6.36 -1.54 -12.56
N LEU A 10 -5.60 -2.46 -11.96
CA LEU A 10 -6.01 -3.24 -10.80
C LEU A 10 -5.93 -2.47 -9.48
N GLY A 11 -5.34 -1.28 -9.49
CA GLY A 11 -5.27 -0.42 -8.32
C GLY A 11 -3.88 0.10 -7.98
N ARG A 12 -3.78 0.64 -6.78
CA ARG A 12 -2.56 1.25 -6.24
C ARG A 12 -2.39 0.96 -4.76
N TYR A 13 -1.19 1.05 -4.27
CA TYR A 13 -0.89 0.88 -2.85
C TYR A 13 0.10 1.93 -2.35
N ARG A 14 0.22 2.06 -1.05
CA ARG A 14 1.27 2.83 -0.39
C ARG A 14 1.61 2.24 0.96
N THR A 15 2.82 2.52 1.42
CA THR A 15 3.30 2.17 2.75
C THR A 15 3.78 3.41 3.49
N THR A 16 3.67 3.41 4.79
CA THR A 16 4.25 4.43 5.65
C THR A 16 4.74 3.80 6.94
N SER A 17 5.95 4.19 7.38
CA SER A 17 6.51 3.78 8.67
C SER A 17 6.01 4.66 9.84
N GLN A 18 5.31 5.75 9.55
CA GLN A 18 4.77 6.69 10.55
C GLN A 18 3.29 6.96 10.30
N GLY A 19 2.52 5.90 10.12
CA GLY A 19 1.08 5.98 10.01
C GLY A 19 0.46 6.34 11.35
N SER A 20 -0.58 7.18 11.32
CA SER A 20 -1.38 7.55 12.49
C SER A 20 -2.69 6.76 12.46
N LEU A 21 -2.88 5.90 13.43
CA LEU A 21 -4.12 5.15 13.64
C LEU A 21 -4.92 5.79 14.76
N PHE A 22 -6.16 6.11 14.48
CA PHE A 22 -7.10 6.56 15.47
C PHE A 22 -8.09 5.44 15.80
N HIS A 23 -7.88 4.79 16.95
CA HIS A 23 -8.82 3.83 17.50
C HIS A 23 -9.83 4.57 18.33
N TYR A 24 -11.11 4.38 18.06
CA TYR A 24 -12.17 4.99 18.86
C TYR A 24 -13.26 3.97 19.19
N SER A 25 -13.95 4.26 20.29
CA SER A 25 -15.14 3.52 20.70
C SER A 25 -16.24 4.52 20.96
N ASP A 26 -17.36 4.30 20.34
CA ASP A 26 -18.59 5.11 20.45
C ASP A 26 -19.70 4.39 21.25
N GLY A 27 -19.30 3.35 22.00
CA GLY A 27 -20.23 2.58 22.84
C GLY A 27 -20.96 1.48 22.07
N LEU A 28 -21.81 0.76 22.80
CA LEU A 28 -22.49 -0.44 22.29
C LEU A 28 -23.47 -0.13 21.14
N TYR A 29 -24.05 1.07 21.14
CA TYR A 29 -25.08 1.49 20.18
C TYR A 29 -24.61 2.61 19.23
N GLY A 30 -23.32 2.95 19.20
CA GLY A 30 -22.79 4.03 18.36
C GLY A 30 -23.09 5.44 18.87
N GLU A 31 -23.77 5.60 19.99
CA GLU A 31 -24.19 6.90 20.55
C GLU A 31 -23.17 7.49 21.54
N GLY A 32 -22.05 6.79 21.76
CA GLY A 32 -21.03 7.20 22.74
C GLY A 32 -21.29 6.63 24.13
N TYR A 33 -20.61 7.24 25.09
CA TYR A 33 -20.68 6.90 26.50
C TYR A 33 -21.21 8.07 27.33
N ALA A 34 -21.96 7.75 28.39
CA ALA A 34 -22.21 8.67 29.47
C ALA A 34 -21.16 8.47 30.56
N LEU A 35 -20.52 9.54 31.02
CA LEU A 35 -19.42 9.53 31.99
C LEU A 35 -19.75 10.40 33.18
N CYS A 36 -19.72 9.82 34.39
CA CYS A 36 -19.79 10.60 35.61
C CYS A 36 -18.45 11.29 35.92
N LEU A 37 -18.40 12.61 35.85
CA LEU A 37 -17.21 13.43 36.13
C LEU A 37 -16.76 13.39 37.58
N ARG A 38 -17.61 12.90 38.52
CA ARG A 38 -17.30 12.82 39.95
C ARG A 38 -16.61 11.52 40.36
N CYS A 39 -16.96 10.40 39.76
CA CYS A 39 -16.40 9.10 40.15
C CYS A 39 -15.77 8.32 39.00
N GLY A 40 -15.92 8.77 37.76
CA GLY A 40 -15.37 8.10 36.58
C GLY A 40 -16.19 6.89 36.10
N ARG A 41 -17.39 6.64 36.68
CA ARG A 41 -18.27 5.58 36.17
C ARG A 41 -18.76 5.95 34.78
N ALA A 42 -18.65 5.02 33.83
CA ALA A 42 -19.11 5.21 32.48
C ALA A 42 -19.95 4.00 32.03
N ASP A 43 -20.86 4.24 31.10
CA ASP A 43 -21.61 3.21 30.40
C ASP A 43 -22.04 3.70 29.02
N SER A 44 -22.35 2.76 28.12
CA SER A 44 -22.79 3.10 26.76
C SER A 44 -24.14 3.82 26.78
N GLU A 45 -24.25 4.89 26.00
CA GLU A 45 -25.52 5.56 25.74
C GLU A 45 -26.47 4.62 24.99
N SER A 46 -27.77 4.77 25.22
CA SER A 46 -28.78 4.06 24.47
C SER A 46 -29.21 4.84 23.23
N GLU A 47 -29.71 4.16 22.22
CA GLU A 47 -30.28 4.77 21.00
C GLU A 47 -31.37 5.82 21.26
N GLN A 48 -32.04 5.74 22.40
CA GLN A 48 -33.11 6.66 22.80
C GLN A 48 -32.61 7.90 23.54
N GLY A 49 -31.30 8.07 23.71
CA GLY A 49 -30.74 9.20 24.46
C GLY A 49 -31.09 9.21 25.96
N VAL A 50 -31.55 8.09 26.51
CA VAL A 50 -31.85 7.93 27.92
C VAL A 50 -30.58 7.66 28.69
N LEU A 51 -30.43 8.28 29.88
CA LEU A 51 -29.29 8.03 30.76
C LEU A 51 -29.19 6.53 31.09
N PRO A 52 -28.04 5.88 30.87
CA PRO A 52 -27.84 4.48 31.18
C PRO A 52 -28.15 4.14 32.64
N SER A 53 -28.85 3.02 32.85
CA SER A 53 -29.29 2.58 34.18
C SER A 53 -28.16 2.54 35.22
N PRO A 54 -26.93 2.06 34.89
CA PRO A 54 -25.81 2.06 35.85
C PRO A 54 -25.34 3.43 36.31
N LEU A 55 -25.78 4.50 35.65
CA LEU A 55 -25.48 5.89 36.03
C LEU A 55 -26.61 6.55 36.82
N LYS A 56 -27.80 5.94 36.85
CA LYS A 56 -28.90 6.39 37.69
C LYS A 56 -28.67 5.90 39.12
N ASN A 57 -28.67 6.84 40.10
CA ASN A 57 -28.49 6.51 41.52
C ASN A 57 -27.27 5.61 41.79
N HIS A 58 -26.17 5.87 41.10
CA HIS A 58 -24.97 5.06 41.21
C HIS A 58 -24.13 5.35 42.45
N LYS A 59 -23.46 4.32 42.96
CA LYS A 59 -22.44 4.45 43.99
C LYS A 59 -21.11 4.95 43.42
N ARG A 60 -20.28 5.53 44.24
CA ARG A 60 -18.93 5.99 43.81
C ARG A 60 -18.08 4.79 43.29
N LEU A 61 -17.43 4.95 42.15
CA LEU A 61 -16.55 3.94 41.61
C LEU A 61 -15.22 3.86 42.41
N ARG A 62 -14.72 5.00 42.88
CA ARG A 62 -13.50 5.12 43.68
C ARG A 62 -13.80 5.96 44.93
N GLY A 63 -13.42 5.45 46.10
CA GLY A 63 -13.48 6.14 47.36
C GLY A 63 -12.21 5.85 48.17
N GLY A 64 -11.68 6.87 48.89
CA GLY A 64 -10.48 6.73 49.70
C GLY A 64 -10.63 5.86 50.93
N ARG A 65 -11.87 5.67 51.44
CA ARG A 65 -12.22 4.80 52.55
C ARG A 65 -13.32 3.82 52.16
N LEU A 66 -13.32 2.63 52.76
CA LEU A 66 -14.32 1.59 52.51
C LEU A 66 -15.77 2.09 52.60
N ASN A 67 -16.06 2.94 53.59
CA ASN A 67 -17.39 3.51 53.79
C ASN A 67 -17.82 4.50 52.68
N ASP A 68 -16.91 5.09 51.97
CA ASP A 68 -17.21 6.04 50.86
C ASP A 68 -17.71 5.32 49.61
N ARG A 69 -17.36 4.08 49.44
CA ARG A 69 -17.83 3.26 48.29
C ARG A 69 -19.31 2.87 48.36
N GLU A 70 -19.88 2.86 49.52
CA GLU A 70 -21.30 2.56 49.70
C GLU A 70 -22.21 3.79 49.57
N GLN A 71 -21.63 4.98 49.62
CA GLN A 71 -22.39 6.22 49.48
C GLN A 71 -22.76 6.45 48.00
N LEU A 72 -23.96 7.03 47.83
CA LEU A 72 -24.38 7.52 46.52
C LEU A 72 -23.44 8.59 46.02
N CYS A 73 -23.07 8.53 44.75
CA CYS A 73 -22.23 9.53 44.13
C CYS A 73 -22.97 10.88 44.05
N PRO A 74 -22.34 12.02 44.41
CA PRO A 74 -22.94 13.33 44.20
C PRO A 74 -23.32 13.62 42.75
N GLY A 75 -22.73 12.88 41.79
CA GLY A 75 -23.07 12.97 40.38
C GLY A 75 -24.19 12.04 39.94
N ASN A 76 -24.94 11.43 40.87
CA ASN A 76 -26.02 10.48 40.54
C ASN A 76 -27.33 11.13 40.08
N GLN A 77 -27.44 12.43 40.19
CA GLN A 77 -28.59 13.22 39.75
C GLN A 77 -28.41 13.60 38.28
N GLU A 78 -29.52 13.76 37.59
CA GLU A 78 -29.55 14.17 36.16
C GLU A 78 -29.03 15.60 35.90
N ALA A 79 -28.26 16.12 36.82
CA ALA A 79 -27.63 17.43 36.66
C ALA A 79 -26.63 17.32 35.47
N SER A 80 -26.90 18.05 34.42
CA SER A 80 -26.11 18.07 33.19
C SER A 80 -24.61 18.37 33.38
N TRP A 81 -24.23 18.96 34.47
CA TRP A 81 -22.85 19.27 34.84
C TRP A 81 -22.08 18.10 35.48
N ALA A 82 -22.79 17.09 35.96
CA ALA A 82 -22.19 15.97 36.68
C ALA A 82 -21.97 14.73 35.78
N ILE A 83 -22.74 14.62 34.71
CA ILE A 83 -22.65 13.51 33.75
C ILE A 83 -22.44 14.08 32.35
N GLN A 84 -21.27 13.83 31.81
CA GLN A 84 -20.97 14.14 30.44
C GLN A 84 -21.56 13.06 29.52
N ARG A 85 -22.28 13.49 28.49
CA ARG A 85 -23.00 12.64 27.56
C ARG A 85 -22.27 12.56 26.21
N GLN A 86 -22.53 11.52 25.45
CA GLN A 86 -22.03 11.32 24.10
C GLN A 86 -20.49 11.40 23.99
N VAL A 87 -19.80 10.91 25.02
CA VAL A 87 -18.33 10.85 25.07
C VAL A 87 -17.87 9.72 24.16
N ARG A 88 -16.98 10.02 23.24
CA ARG A 88 -16.27 9.00 22.48
C ARG A 88 -14.87 8.84 23.05
N LEU A 89 -14.44 7.59 23.25
CA LEU A 89 -13.11 7.27 23.74
C LEU A 89 -12.22 7.03 22.52
N GLY A 90 -11.06 7.65 22.48
CA GLY A 90 -10.14 7.46 21.38
C GLY A 90 -8.69 7.49 21.83
N VAL A 91 -7.86 6.78 21.09
CA VAL A 91 -6.41 6.79 21.23
C VAL A 91 -5.76 6.87 19.85
N VAL A 92 -4.74 7.71 19.75
CA VAL A 92 -3.88 7.78 18.57
C VAL A 92 -2.66 6.91 18.82
N THR A 93 -2.37 6.01 17.89
CA THR A 93 -1.16 5.19 17.88
C THR A 93 -0.41 5.42 16.58
N TYR A 94 0.90 5.55 16.68
CA TYR A 94 1.76 5.65 15.49
C TYR A 94 2.37 4.28 15.21
N THR A 95 2.25 3.82 13.97
CA THR A 95 2.74 2.51 13.56
C THR A 95 2.98 2.45 12.06
N GLU A 96 3.49 1.33 11.59
CA GLU A 96 3.57 1.05 10.16
C GLU A 96 2.20 0.69 9.59
N VAL A 97 1.89 1.25 8.41
CA VAL A 97 0.62 1.05 7.72
C VAL A 97 0.88 0.75 6.25
N PHE A 98 0.25 -0.30 5.76
CA PHE A 98 0.08 -0.59 4.35
C PHE A 98 -1.36 -0.29 3.94
N GLU A 99 -1.53 0.47 2.87
CA GLU A 99 -2.83 0.77 2.27
C GLU A 99 -2.87 0.29 0.83
N LEU A 100 -3.94 -0.40 0.45
CA LEU A 100 -4.20 -0.85 -0.91
C LEU A 100 -5.59 -0.38 -1.35
N GLN A 101 -5.66 0.24 -2.51
CA GLN A 101 -6.89 0.58 -3.21
C GLN A 101 -7.03 -0.32 -4.44
N PRO A 102 -7.66 -1.50 -4.29
CA PRO A 102 -7.85 -2.40 -5.42
C PRO A 102 -9.03 -1.97 -6.28
N SER A 103 -8.97 -2.33 -7.54
CA SER A 103 -10.07 -2.24 -8.50
C SER A 103 -10.29 -3.62 -9.14
N ASP A 104 -11.45 -3.84 -9.75
CA ASP A 104 -11.65 -5.05 -10.56
C ASP A 104 -10.89 -4.98 -11.90
N LEU A 105 -11.00 -6.02 -12.71
CA LEU A 105 -10.35 -6.11 -14.03
C LEU A 105 -10.76 -4.99 -15.01
N ALA A 106 -11.90 -4.34 -14.77
CA ALA A 106 -12.38 -3.20 -15.55
C ALA A 106 -12.02 -1.84 -14.92
N GLY A 107 -11.22 -1.83 -13.85
CA GLY A 107 -10.84 -0.62 -13.12
C GLY A 107 -11.94 -0.05 -12.22
N ARG A 108 -13.01 -0.79 -11.95
CA ARG A 108 -14.13 -0.33 -11.12
C ARG A 108 -13.81 -0.51 -9.63
N PRO A 109 -14.28 0.43 -8.78
CA PRO A 109 -14.15 0.31 -7.34
C PRO A 109 -14.81 -0.95 -6.78
N ILE A 110 -14.26 -1.47 -5.69
CA ILE A 110 -14.85 -2.58 -4.94
C ILE A 110 -15.70 -2.07 -3.77
N ASP A 111 -16.60 -2.90 -3.28
CA ASP A 111 -17.43 -2.60 -2.10
C ASP A 111 -16.70 -2.88 -0.77
N GLN A 112 -17.32 -2.44 0.34
CA GLN A 112 -16.78 -2.58 1.68
C GLN A 112 -16.54 -4.04 2.07
N THR A 113 -17.51 -4.91 1.78
CA THR A 113 -17.45 -6.34 2.13
C THR A 113 -16.28 -7.01 1.42
N THR A 114 -16.11 -6.74 0.14
CA THR A 114 -14.98 -7.24 -0.65
C THR A 114 -13.67 -6.70 -0.11
N ALA A 115 -13.57 -5.39 0.16
CA ALA A 115 -12.36 -4.76 0.68
C ALA A 115 -11.95 -5.31 2.06
N TYR A 116 -12.90 -5.41 3.00
CA TYR A 116 -12.61 -5.90 4.34
C TYR A 116 -12.25 -7.40 4.33
N THR A 117 -12.98 -8.21 3.58
CA THR A 117 -12.67 -9.64 3.42
C THR A 117 -11.29 -9.85 2.81
N PHE A 118 -10.95 -9.04 1.83
CA PHE A 118 -9.63 -9.07 1.20
C PHE A 118 -8.51 -8.67 2.18
N ALA A 119 -8.73 -7.63 3.01
CA ALA A 119 -7.78 -7.24 4.05
C ALA A 119 -7.50 -8.39 5.02
N VAL A 120 -8.55 -9.09 5.49
CA VAL A 120 -8.41 -10.24 6.39
C VAL A 120 -7.66 -11.39 5.73
N ALA A 121 -7.96 -11.69 4.46
CA ALA A 121 -7.25 -12.75 3.72
C ALA A 121 -5.77 -12.40 3.49
N LEU A 122 -5.46 -11.14 3.18
CA LEU A 122 -4.10 -10.66 2.99
C LEU A 122 -3.30 -10.67 4.30
N ARG A 123 -3.93 -10.28 5.43
CA ARG A 123 -3.34 -10.44 6.76
C ARG A 123 -2.92 -11.88 7.03
N ARG A 124 -3.85 -12.81 6.81
CA ARG A 124 -3.59 -14.23 7.02
C ARG A 124 -2.43 -14.73 6.15
N ALA A 125 -2.39 -14.34 4.89
CA ALA A 125 -1.29 -14.66 4.00
C ALA A 125 0.05 -14.11 4.52
N LEU A 126 0.08 -12.85 4.93
CA LEU A 126 1.26 -12.22 5.51
C LEU A 126 1.74 -12.94 6.77
N CYS A 127 0.83 -13.19 7.72
CA CYS A 127 1.16 -13.83 8.99
C CYS A 127 1.68 -15.26 8.79
N LEU A 128 1.07 -16.03 7.89
CA LEU A 128 1.57 -17.36 7.52
C LEU A 128 2.96 -17.28 6.87
N HIS A 129 3.18 -16.31 6.01
CA HIS A 129 4.46 -16.11 5.35
C HIS A 129 5.59 -15.75 6.33
N LEU A 130 5.29 -14.89 7.32
CA LEU A 130 6.26 -14.44 8.31
C LEU A 130 6.37 -15.36 9.53
N GLY A 131 5.44 -16.29 9.71
CA GLY A 131 5.39 -17.17 10.89
C GLY A 131 4.99 -16.44 12.17
N ILE A 132 4.14 -15.41 12.07
CA ILE A 132 3.63 -14.60 13.19
C ILE A 132 2.13 -14.85 13.43
N GLU A 133 1.63 -14.42 14.59
CA GLU A 133 0.21 -14.50 14.91
C GLU A 133 -0.63 -13.41 14.22
N GLU A 134 -1.86 -13.72 13.84
CA GLU A 134 -2.75 -12.75 13.18
C GLU A 134 -3.09 -11.54 14.08
N ALA A 135 -2.96 -11.68 15.40
CA ALA A 135 -3.15 -10.59 16.36
C ALA A 135 -2.06 -9.50 16.28
N GLU A 136 -0.91 -9.80 15.65
CA GLU A 136 0.19 -8.86 15.48
C GLU A 136 -0.06 -7.85 14.35
N VAL A 137 -1.03 -8.14 13.50
CA VAL A 137 -1.40 -7.29 12.35
C VAL A 137 -2.88 -6.96 12.40
N GLY A 138 -3.20 -5.68 12.53
CA GLY A 138 -4.57 -5.20 12.46
C GLY A 138 -5.03 -4.98 11.02
N VAL A 139 -6.36 -5.03 10.81
CA VAL A 139 -6.99 -4.78 9.51
C VAL A 139 -8.13 -3.79 9.62
N SER A 140 -8.34 -3.03 8.56
CA SER A 140 -9.50 -2.16 8.41
C SER A 140 -9.84 -1.97 6.93
N ALA A 141 -11.06 -1.55 6.64
CA ALA A 141 -11.46 -1.07 5.33
C ALA A 141 -12.25 0.24 5.50
N ALA A 142 -11.88 1.26 4.76
CA ALA A 142 -12.51 2.56 4.84
C ALA A 142 -12.81 3.12 3.45
N GLN A 143 -13.91 3.84 3.37
CA GLN A 143 -14.28 4.56 2.17
C GLN A 143 -13.34 5.72 1.93
N GLN A 144 -12.84 5.83 0.72
CA GLN A 144 -11.95 6.89 0.27
C GLN A 144 -12.47 7.51 -1.03
N ARG A 145 -12.19 8.79 -1.20
CA ARG A 145 -12.45 9.47 -2.47
C ARG A 145 -11.19 9.38 -3.32
N ARG A 146 -11.35 9.00 -4.58
CA ARG A 146 -10.24 8.92 -5.53
C ARG A 146 -10.12 10.24 -6.27
N ASP A 147 -8.99 10.94 -6.11
CA ASP A 147 -8.78 12.31 -6.63
C ASP A 147 -8.84 12.38 -8.17
N ALA A 148 -8.52 11.27 -8.85
CA ALA A 148 -8.41 11.26 -10.31
C ALA A 148 -9.76 11.36 -11.06
N ASP A 149 -10.85 10.85 -10.47
CA ASP A 149 -12.16 10.72 -11.13
C ASP A 149 -13.34 11.00 -10.21
N ASP A 150 -13.07 11.52 -9.02
CA ASP A 150 -14.06 11.83 -7.99
C ASP A 150 -14.93 10.63 -7.56
N GLN A 151 -14.49 9.41 -7.88
CA GLN A 151 -15.21 8.20 -7.51
C GLN A 151 -14.90 7.81 -6.07
N THR A 152 -15.91 7.26 -5.42
CA THR A 152 -15.75 6.65 -4.11
C THR A 152 -15.25 5.22 -4.27
N THR A 153 -14.17 4.89 -3.58
CA THR A 153 -13.59 3.55 -3.51
C THR A 153 -13.39 3.12 -2.07
N TYR A 154 -13.14 1.85 -1.83
CA TYR A 154 -12.69 1.37 -0.53
C TYR A 154 -11.20 1.08 -0.56
N SER A 155 -10.46 1.67 0.40
CA SER A 155 -9.11 1.26 0.74
C SER A 155 -9.16 0.18 1.80
N LEU A 156 -8.33 -0.82 1.65
CA LEU A 156 -8.02 -1.76 2.73
C LEU A 156 -6.70 -1.35 3.39
N TYR A 157 -6.65 -1.53 4.70
CA TYR A 157 -5.52 -1.19 5.55
C TYR A 157 -5.04 -2.40 6.32
N LEU A 158 -3.73 -2.63 6.32
CA LEU A 158 -3.05 -3.50 7.27
C LEU A 158 -2.07 -2.64 8.06
N TYR A 159 -1.98 -2.89 9.35
CA TYR A 159 -1.08 -2.13 10.23
C TYR A 159 -0.51 -3.02 11.33
N ASP A 160 0.72 -2.73 11.73
CA ASP A 160 1.33 -3.41 12.85
C ASP A 160 0.64 -2.99 14.14
N THR A 161 0.24 -3.93 15.00
CA THR A 161 -0.42 -3.61 16.28
C THR A 161 0.57 -3.09 17.31
N ALA A 162 1.85 -3.36 17.14
CA ALA A 162 2.91 -2.82 17.97
C ALA A 162 3.07 -1.32 17.75
N THR A 163 3.13 -0.55 18.83
CA THR A 163 3.41 0.90 18.78
C THR A 163 4.80 1.14 18.20
N GLY A 164 4.87 1.98 17.19
CA GLY A 164 6.11 2.25 16.45
C GLY A 164 6.35 1.34 15.26
N GLY A 165 5.51 0.30 15.08
CA GLY A 165 5.63 -0.70 14.03
C GLY A 165 6.62 -1.82 14.37
N ALA A 166 6.45 -2.97 13.77
CA ALA A 166 7.31 -4.14 13.87
C ALA A 166 7.96 -4.53 12.53
N GLY A 167 7.63 -3.80 11.45
CA GLY A 167 8.15 -4.06 10.11
C GLY A 167 7.41 -5.14 9.33
N TYR A 168 6.29 -5.63 9.85
CA TYR A 168 5.57 -6.73 9.22
C TYR A 168 4.85 -6.29 7.95
N VAL A 169 4.07 -5.20 8.04
CA VAL A 169 3.25 -4.76 6.91
C VAL A 169 4.07 -4.12 5.78
N SER A 170 5.27 -3.63 6.07
CA SER A 170 6.20 -3.14 5.04
C SER A 170 6.66 -4.24 4.09
N GLN A 171 6.67 -5.52 4.54
CA GLN A 171 7.00 -6.67 3.71
C GLN A 171 5.97 -6.94 2.61
N ILE A 172 4.73 -6.43 2.76
CA ILE A 172 3.67 -6.65 1.75
C ILE A 172 4.07 -6.05 0.41
N ALA A 173 4.58 -4.83 0.40
CA ALA A 173 4.94 -4.12 -0.82
C ALA A 173 5.97 -4.89 -1.66
N VAL A 174 6.94 -5.52 -1.01
CA VAL A 174 8.03 -6.27 -1.66
C VAL A 174 7.55 -7.58 -2.29
N ARG A 175 6.49 -8.18 -1.72
CA ARG A 175 6.01 -9.52 -2.09
C ARG A 175 4.54 -9.55 -2.50
N LEU A 176 4.01 -8.40 -2.86
CA LEU A 176 2.57 -8.22 -3.05
C LEU A 176 1.93 -9.26 -4.00
N PRO A 177 2.45 -9.56 -5.21
CA PRO A 177 1.85 -10.58 -6.08
C PRO A 177 1.83 -11.98 -5.46
N GLU A 178 2.85 -12.35 -4.71
CA GLU A 178 2.92 -13.64 -4.02
C GLU A 178 1.88 -13.71 -2.89
N LEU A 179 1.83 -12.68 -2.05
CA LEU A 179 0.88 -12.60 -0.94
C LEU A 179 -0.57 -12.56 -1.42
N LEU A 180 -0.85 -11.94 -2.57
CA LEU A 180 -2.19 -11.95 -3.15
C LEU A 180 -2.62 -13.36 -3.62
N ARG A 181 -1.69 -14.14 -4.17
CA ARG A 181 -1.97 -15.56 -4.49
C ARG A 181 -2.22 -16.39 -3.22
N GLN A 182 -1.44 -16.17 -2.17
CA GLN A 182 -1.63 -16.82 -0.87
C GLN A 182 -2.93 -16.38 -0.19
N ALA A 183 -3.30 -15.09 -0.29
CA ALA A 183 -4.58 -14.58 0.20
C ALA A 183 -5.76 -15.25 -0.53
N ARG A 184 -5.65 -15.46 -1.84
CA ARG A 184 -6.66 -16.22 -2.59
C ARG A 184 -6.81 -17.65 -2.05
N GLN A 185 -5.70 -18.32 -1.73
CA GLN A 185 -5.75 -19.66 -1.12
C GLN A 185 -6.37 -19.64 0.28
N ALA A 186 -6.08 -18.62 1.09
CA ALA A 186 -6.64 -18.46 2.42
C ALA A 186 -8.17 -18.28 2.45
N LEU A 187 -8.76 -17.84 1.33
CA LEU A 187 -10.21 -17.74 1.14
C LEU A 187 -10.89 -19.09 0.90
N GLU A 188 -10.12 -20.13 0.55
CA GLU A 188 -10.66 -21.47 0.37
C GLU A 188 -10.94 -22.11 1.73
N CYS A 189 -12.23 -22.23 2.04
CA CYS A 189 -12.64 -22.78 3.33
C CYS A 189 -12.70 -24.32 3.28
N PRO A 190 -11.97 -25.03 4.15
CA PRO A 190 -12.04 -26.49 4.19
C PRO A 190 -13.42 -27.03 4.58
N ARG A 191 -14.25 -26.20 5.22
CA ARG A 191 -15.64 -26.51 5.56
C ARG A 191 -16.66 -26.04 4.52
N ASN A 192 -16.19 -25.40 3.45
CA ASN A 192 -17.03 -24.81 2.41
C ASN A 192 -18.20 -23.95 2.94
N CYS A 193 -17.91 -23.07 3.91
CA CYS A 193 -18.92 -22.18 4.51
C CYS A 193 -19.42 -21.12 3.50
N ASP A 194 -20.64 -20.61 3.77
CA ASP A 194 -21.32 -19.67 2.86
C ASP A 194 -20.64 -18.29 2.79
N ALA A 195 -20.13 -17.75 3.90
CA ALA A 195 -19.52 -16.42 3.93
C ALA A 195 -18.18 -16.41 4.67
N ALA A 196 -18.17 -16.73 5.96
CA ALA A 196 -17.00 -16.78 6.82
C ALA A 196 -17.22 -17.70 8.02
N CYS A 197 -16.17 -18.39 8.47
CA CYS A 197 -16.19 -19.21 9.68
C CYS A 197 -14.81 -19.25 10.34
N GLN A 198 -14.73 -19.84 11.53
CA GLN A 198 -13.47 -19.99 12.29
C GLN A 198 -12.39 -20.80 11.55
N SER A 199 -12.75 -21.61 10.56
CA SER A 199 -11.78 -22.37 9.77
C SER A 199 -11.17 -21.56 8.60
N CYS A 200 -11.68 -20.36 8.31
CA CYS A 200 -11.18 -19.51 7.22
C CYS A 200 -10.89 -18.08 7.67
N LEU A 201 -11.88 -17.22 7.95
CA LEU A 201 -11.71 -15.78 8.11
C LEU A 201 -12.06 -15.23 9.49
N LEU A 202 -12.83 -16.00 10.31
CA LEU A 202 -13.26 -15.52 11.61
C LEU A 202 -12.17 -15.77 12.65
N THR A 203 -11.72 -14.68 13.26
CA THR A 203 -10.83 -14.59 14.42
C THR A 203 -11.53 -13.82 15.53
N HIS A 204 -10.88 -13.65 16.69
CA HIS A 204 -11.46 -12.93 17.82
C HIS A 204 -11.80 -11.47 17.48
N ASP A 205 -10.95 -10.80 16.71
CA ASP A 205 -11.14 -9.41 16.30
C ASP A 205 -12.14 -9.26 15.14
N THR A 206 -12.11 -10.15 14.15
CA THR A 206 -13.00 -10.06 12.98
C THR A 206 -14.44 -10.48 13.24
N GLN A 207 -14.73 -11.17 14.36
CA GLN A 207 -16.10 -11.55 14.71
C GLN A 207 -17.04 -10.35 14.91
N HIS A 208 -16.50 -9.20 15.31
CA HIS A 208 -17.27 -7.96 15.49
C HIS A 208 -17.67 -7.29 14.18
N HIS A 209 -17.07 -7.73 13.07
CA HIS A 209 -17.32 -7.23 11.70
C HIS A 209 -17.78 -8.37 10.78
N ARG A 210 -18.44 -9.38 11.34
CA ARG A 210 -18.84 -10.58 10.59
C ARG A 210 -19.74 -10.27 9.40
N GLU A 211 -20.58 -9.25 9.50
CA GLU A 211 -21.47 -8.78 8.43
C GLU A 211 -20.71 -8.25 7.20
N HIS A 212 -19.44 -7.85 7.39
CA HIS A 212 -18.54 -7.39 6.33
C HIS A 212 -17.61 -8.49 5.81
N LEU A 213 -17.84 -9.75 6.17
CA LEU A 213 -17.04 -10.88 5.69
C LEU A 213 -17.82 -11.75 4.72
N ASN A 214 -17.32 -11.85 3.50
CA ASN A 214 -17.84 -12.75 2.48
C ASN A 214 -16.68 -13.28 1.60
N ARG A 215 -16.25 -14.51 1.86
CA ARG A 215 -15.17 -15.14 1.12
C ARG A 215 -15.43 -15.21 -0.39
N HIS A 216 -16.68 -15.38 -0.81
CA HIS A 216 -17.03 -15.48 -2.23
C HIS A 216 -16.85 -14.16 -2.97
N ALA A 217 -17.14 -13.02 -2.32
CA ALA A 217 -16.91 -11.70 -2.90
C ALA A 217 -15.40 -11.46 -3.14
N ALA A 218 -14.55 -11.78 -2.15
CA ALA A 218 -13.11 -11.65 -2.30
C ALA A 218 -12.52 -12.69 -3.29
N ILE A 219 -13.07 -13.92 -3.36
CA ILE A 219 -12.69 -14.93 -4.36
C ILE A 219 -13.02 -14.45 -5.77
N ALA A 220 -14.17 -13.79 -5.95
CA ALA A 220 -14.56 -13.25 -7.25
C ALA A 220 -13.63 -12.14 -7.72
N LEU A 221 -13.16 -11.28 -6.79
CA LEU A 221 -12.15 -10.27 -7.09
C LEU A 221 -10.79 -10.92 -7.42
N LEU A 222 -10.30 -11.80 -6.55
CA LEU A 222 -9.01 -12.50 -6.69
C LEU A 222 -9.12 -13.73 -7.59
N ALA A 223 -9.95 -13.66 -8.63
CA ALA A 223 -10.06 -14.73 -9.64
C ALA A 223 -8.74 -14.94 -10.38
N THR A 224 -8.64 -16.05 -11.08
CA THR A 224 -7.42 -16.43 -11.82
C THR A 224 -6.98 -15.33 -12.79
N ASP A 225 -7.94 -14.69 -13.47
CA ASP A 225 -7.67 -13.63 -14.43
C ASP A 225 -7.12 -12.37 -13.76
N PHE A 226 -7.63 -12.02 -12.56
CA PHE A 226 -7.07 -10.93 -11.76
C PHE A 226 -5.64 -11.23 -11.31
N LEU A 227 -5.39 -12.44 -10.82
CA LEU A 227 -4.05 -12.86 -10.39
C LEU A 227 -3.07 -12.95 -11.57
N ALA A 228 -3.53 -13.36 -12.74
CA ALA A 228 -2.72 -13.33 -13.96
C ALA A 228 -2.42 -11.90 -14.40
N ALA A 229 -3.40 -11.00 -14.28
CA ALA A 229 -3.23 -9.57 -14.61
C ALA A 229 -2.34 -8.80 -13.63
N LEU A 230 -2.00 -9.37 -12.45
CA LEU A 230 -0.97 -8.82 -11.55
C LEU A 230 0.44 -8.98 -12.12
N GLU A 231 0.63 -9.86 -13.09
CA GLU A 231 1.89 -9.90 -13.81
C GLU A 231 2.02 -8.64 -14.66
N LEU A 232 3.26 -8.16 -14.79
CA LEU A 232 3.54 -7.02 -15.66
C LEU A 232 3.03 -7.34 -17.08
N PRO A 233 2.20 -6.49 -17.70
CA PRO A 233 1.73 -6.69 -19.07
C PRO A 233 2.88 -7.02 -20.03
N GLU A 234 2.65 -7.85 -21.02
CA GLU A 234 3.71 -8.33 -21.91
C GLU A 234 4.42 -7.17 -22.63
N GLU A 235 3.67 -6.16 -23.02
CA GLU A 235 4.17 -4.94 -23.63
C GLU A 235 5.11 -4.11 -22.71
N LEU A 236 5.07 -4.33 -21.40
CA LEU A 236 5.95 -3.71 -20.43
C LEU A 236 7.11 -4.62 -19.98
N ARG A 237 7.15 -5.86 -20.48
CA ARG A 237 8.19 -6.83 -20.14
C ARG A 237 9.41 -6.71 -21.08
N ALA A 238 10.07 -5.57 -21.02
CA ALA A 238 11.25 -5.34 -21.86
C ALA A 238 12.36 -6.39 -21.73
N PHE A 239 12.42 -7.08 -20.60
CA PHE A 239 13.40 -8.15 -20.31
C PHE A 239 12.74 -9.50 -20.03
N GLY A 240 11.57 -9.75 -20.61
CA GLY A 240 10.81 -10.98 -20.39
C GLY A 240 10.35 -11.13 -18.93
N ALA A 241 10.39 -12.35 -18.40
CA ALA A 241 9.92 -12.65 -17.05
C ALA A 241 10.68 -11.95 -15.90
N HIS A 242 11.85 -11.40 -16.17
CA HIS A 242 12.68 -10.68 -15.20
C HIS A 242 12.43 -9.17 -15.20
N SER A 243 11.47 -8.69 -15.98
CA SER A 243 11.12 -7.27 -16.01
C SER A 243 10.44 -6.84 -14.71
N GLN A 244 10.81 -5.66 -14.24
CA GLN A 244 10.17 -4.97 -13.14
C GLN A 244 9.77 -3.58 -13.60
N LEU A 245 8.68 -3.04 -13.09
CA LEU A 245 8.24 -1.68 -13.33
C LEU A 245 8.42 -0.88 -12.03
N GLU A 246 9.32 0.10 -12.08
CA GLU A 246 9.49 1.04 -10.98
C GLU A 246 8.69 2.31 -11.28
N MET A 247 8.02 2.83 -10.27
CA MET A 247 7.21 4.05 -10.35
C MET A 247 7.80 5.20 -9.55
N GLU A 248 8.96 5.01 -8.97
CA GLU A 248 9.72 6.09 -8.37
C GLU A 248 10.59 6.80 -9.43
N PRO A 249 11.04 8.03 -9.16
CA PRO A 249 11.99 8.69 -10.03
C PRO A 249 13.20 7.80 -10.29
N LEU A 250 13.55 7.65 -11.57
CA LEU A 250 14.58 6.72 -12.03
C LEU A 250 15.92 6.90 -11.30
N VAL A 251 16.25 8.13 -10.96
CA VAL A 251 17.43 8.50 -10.19
C VAL A 251 17.45 7.89 -8.79
N LEU A 252 16.31 7.85 -8.11
CA LEU A 252 16.22 7.28 -6.76
C LEU A 252 16.36 5.76 -6.82
N ALA A 253 15.67 5.10 -7.75
CA ALA A 253 15.80 3.68 -8.00
C ALA A 253 17.24 3.30 -8.33
N LEU A 254 17.88 4.07 -9.22
CA LEU A 254 19.25 3.88 -9.64
C LEU A 254 20.25 3.97 -8.47
N ASN A 255 20.14 5.00 -7.64
CA ASN A 255 21.03 5.19 -6.51
C ASN A 255 20.84 4.11 -5.43
N ARG A 256 19.60 3.76 -5.11
CA ARG A 256 19.28 2.70 -4.14
C ARG A 256 19.87 1.37 -4.57
N GLU A 257 19.55 0.94 -5.76
CA GLU A 257 19.97 -0.38 -6.26
C GLU A 257 21.45 -0.41 -6.63
N GLY A 258 21.99 0.69 -7.11
CA GLY A 258 23.42 0.83 -7.41
C GLY A 258 24.28 0.63 -6.18
N GLN A 259 23.86 1.16 -5.03
CA GLN A 259 24.52 0.95 -3.75
C GLN A 259 24.32 -0.48 -3.25
N ALA A 260 23.10 -1.02 -3.34
CA ALA A 260 22.79 -2.37 -2.88
C ALA A 260 23.55 -3.46 -3.66
N LEU A 261 23.88 -3.20 -4.95
CA LEU A 261 24.54 -4.16 -5.83
C LEU A 261 26.07 -3.94 -5.92
N ASP A 262 26.60 -2.87 -5.35
CA ASP A 262 27.95 -2.40 -5.65
C ASP A 262 28.19 -2.34 -7.18
N ALA A 263 27.29 -1.67 -7.87
CA ALA A 263 27.19 -1.74 -9.33
C ALA A 263 28.34 -1.04 -10.01
N THR A 264 29.00 -1.73 -10.92
CA THR A 264 30.13 -1.23 -11.71
C THR A 264 29.76 -0.91 -13.15
N GLU A 265 28.58 -1.30 -13.60
CA GLU A 265 28.08 -1.07 -14.94
C GLU A 265 26.63 -0.55 -14.89
N LEU A 266 26.37 0.52 -15.67
CA LEU A 266 25.04 1.04 -15.91
C LEU A 266 24.76 1.03 -17.41
N ARG A 267 23.67 0.37 -17.82
CA ARG A 267 23.13 0.43 -19.17
C ARG A 267 21.79 1.14 -19.16
N VAL A 268 21.67 2.14 -20.02
CA VAL A 268 20.41 2.87 -20.24
C VAL A 268 19.92 2.53 -21.63
N TYR A 269 18.75 1.92 -21.70
CA TYR A 269 18.10 1.62 -22.97
C TYR A 269 17.18 2.79 -23.31
N LEU A 270 17.47 3.43 -24.43
CA LEU A 270 16.73 4.59 -24.91
C LEU A 270 15.57 4.10 -25.77
N GLY A 271 14.36 4.39 -25.35
CA GLY A 271 13.13 4.01 -26.04
C GLY A 271 12.32 5.22 -26.51
N GLY A 272 11.08 4.96 -26.93
CA GLY A 272 10.16 5.98 -27.43
C GLY A 272 10.39 6.34 -28.92
N ALA A 273 9.55 7.24 -29.41
CA ALA A 273 9.66 7.72 -30.78
C ALA A 273 10.81 8.75 -30.90
N ALA A 274 11.63 8.63 -31.94
CA ALA A 274 12.74 9.54 -32.17
C ALA A 274 12.35 11.03 -32.14
N ARG A 275 11.14 11.37 -32.60
CA ARG A 275 10.62 12.75 -32.59
C ARG A 275 10.50 13.37 -31.19
N ASP A 276 10.38 12.53 -30.15
CA ASP A 276 10.17 12.95 -28.78
C ASP A 276 11.50 13.00 -27.99
N TRP A 277 12.61 12.77 -28.65
CA TRP A 277 13.92 12.79 -28.02
C TRP A 277 14.47 14.20 -27.89
N GLU A 278 14.75 14.59 -26.64
CA GLU A 278 15.44 15.83 -26.28
C GLU A 278 16.64 15.50 -25.36
N PRO A 279 17.75 14.94 -25.91
CA PRO A 279 18.84 14.38 -25.09
C PRO A 279 19.46 15.33 -24.08
N LEU A 280 19.54 16.61 -24.37
CA LEU A 280 20.17 17.59 -23.48
C LEU A 280 19.32 18.01 -22.29
N VAL A 281 17.98 17.77 -22.33
CA VAL A 281 17.08 18.09 -21.23
C VAL A 281 16.68 16.87 -20.39
N TRP A 282 17.22 15.71 -20.70
CA TRP A 282 16.96 14.50 -19.89
C TRP A 282 17.45 14.70 -18.46
N ARG A 283 16.60 14.44 -17.51
CA ARG A 283 16.88 14.58 -16.06
C ARG A 283 18.05 13.71 -15.59
N LEU A 284 18.26 12.56 -16.22
CA LEU A 284 19.37 11.65 -15.90
C LEU A 284 20.74 12.13 -16.33
N ARG A 285 20.85 13.17 -17.12
CA ARG A 285 22.13 13.64 -17.66
C ARG A 285 23.22 13.79 -16.59
N ASP A 286 22.90 14.49 -15.52
CA ASP A 286 23.88 14.78 -14.46
C ASP A 286 24.18 13.55 -13.61
N ASP A 287 23.21 12.62 -13.48
CA ASP A 287 23.41 11.36 -12.77
C ASP A 287 24.30 10.39 -13.56
N LEU A 288 24.12 10.31 -14.88
CA LEU A 288 25.01 9.55 -15.75
C LEU A 288 26.46 10.05 -15.66
N ALA A 289 26.64 11.35 -15.62
CA ALA A 289 27.97 11.96 -15.45
C ALA A 289 28.57 11.61 -14.06
N ARG A 290 27.78 11.67 -12.99
CA ARG A 290 28.22 11.28 -11.65
C ARG A 290 28.62 9.80 -11.58
N TRP A 291 27.86 8.91 -12.19
CA TRP A 291 28.18 7.49 -12.25
C TRP A 291 29.51 7.24 -12.96
N LYS A 292 29.72 7.91 -14.10
CA LYS A 292 30.97 7.81 -14.82
C LYS A 292 32.16 8.33 -13.99
N GLN A 293 31.98 9.44 -13.27
CA GLN A 293 33.01 10.01 -12.39
C GLN A 293 33.31 9.08 -11.20
N ALA A 294 32.31 8.31 -10.73
CA ALA A 294 32.49 7.29 -9.70
C ALA A 294 33.20 6.01 -10.21
N GLY A 295 33.57 5.97 -11.49
CA GLY A 295 34.29 4.85 -12.08
C GLY A 295 33.44 3.76 -12.70
N ALA A 296 32.10 3.93 -12.75
CA ALA A 296 31.24 2.98 -13.39
C ALA A 296 31.29 3.07 -14.92
N SER A 297 31.13 1.93 -15.59
CA SER A 297 30.90 1.89 -17.04
C SER A 297 29.48 2.30 -17.34
N VAL A 298 29.29 3.41 -18.07
CA VAL A 298 27.97 3.91 -18.47
C VAL A 298 27.78 3.70 -19.96
N ARG A 299 26.72 3.02 -20.35
CA ARG A 299 26.40 2.71 -21.74
C ARG A 299 24.97 3.11 -22.07
N LEU A 300 24.80 3.77 -23.19
CA LEU A 300 23.51 4.11 -23.79
C LEU A 300 23.24 3.15 -24.94
N ALA A 301 22.11 2.47 -24.90
CA ALA A 301 21.70 1.52 -25.93
C ALA A 301 20.45 2.04 -26.64
N ALA A 302 20.45 2.09 -27.95
CA ALA A 302 19.30 2.53 -28.73
C ALA A 302 19.08 1.64 -29.98
N PRO A 303 17.81 1.45 -30.43
CA PRO A 303 17.51 0.74 -31.66
C PRO A 303 18.08 1.46 -32.88
N ALA A 304 18.58 0.70 -33.83
CA ALA A 304 19.11 1.25 -35.11
C ALA A 304 18.08 2.16 -35.80
N ALA A 305 16.85 1.67 -35.93
CA ALA A 305 15.76 2.41 -36.57
C ALA A 305 15.48 3.77 -35.89
N THR A 306 15.56 3.83 -34.55
CA THR A 306 15.37 5.07 -33.79
C THR A 306 16.53 6.05 -34.07
N LEU A 307 17.79 5.57 -34.05
CA LEU A 307 18.96 6.38 -34.31
C LEU A 307 18.97 6.94 -35.76
N GLU A 308 18.53 6.13 -36.72
CA GLU A 308 18.39 6.56 -38.11
C GLU A 308 17.31 7.63 -38.31
N ALA A 309 16.22 7.55 -37.53
CA ALA A 309 15.10 8.50 -37.57
C ALA A 309 15.36 9.85 -36.89
N LEU A 310 16.46 9.99 -36.13
CA LEU A 310 16.84 11.26 -35.51
C LEU A 310 17.15 12.32 -36.58
N ASN A 311 16.68 13.54 -36.35
CA ASN A 311 17.07 14.69 -37.14
C ASN A 311 18.51 15.18 -36.78
N ALA A 312 19.04 16.14 -37.51
CA ALA A 312 20.42 16.63 -37.31
C ALA A 312 20.61 17.22 -35.90
N SER A 313 19.66 18.04 -35.41
CA SER A 313 19.73 18.64 -34.07
C SER A 313 19.77 17.55 -32.96
N GLN A 314 18.89 16.57 -33.05
CA GLN A 314 18.83 15.48 -32.08
C GLN A 314 20.12 14.62 -32.08
N ARG A 315 20.74 14.42 -33.24
CA ARG A 315 22.03 13.70 -33.31
C ARG A 315 23.15 14.54 -32.66
N ASP A 316 23.17 15.84 -32.89
CA ASP A 316 24.15 16.73 -32.26
C ASP A 316 23.96 16.78 -30.73
N GLU A 317 22.72 16.85 -30.28
CA GLU A 317 22.38 16.78 -28.85
C GLU A 317 22.77 15.45 -28.20
N LEU A 318 22.54 14.34 -28.89
CA LEU A 318 22.94 13.02 -28.40
C LEU A 318 24.48 12.90 -28.35
N ALA A 319 25.18 13.42 -29.33
CA ALA A 319 26.65 13.50 -29.33
C ALA A 319 27.17 14.38 -28.21
N ALA A 320 26.54 15.53 -27.95
CA ALA A 320 26.87 16.39 -26.83
C ALA A 320 26.61 15.71 -25.47
N LEU A 321 25.49 15.00 -25.33
CA LEU A 321 25.17 14.21 -24.12
C LEU A 321 26.23 13.14 -23.86
N THR A 322 26.58 12.34 -24.85
CA THR A 322 27.62 11.31 -24.72
C THR A 322 28.97 11.88 -24.36
N ALA A 323 29.35 13.01 -24.97
CA ALA A 323 30.58 13.72 -24.65
C ALA A 323 30.58 14.27 -23.21
N TYR A 324 29.45 14.83 -22.76
CA TYR A 324 29.30 15.38 -21.41
C TYR A 324 29.32 14.29 -20.33
N THR A 325 28.57 13.21 -20.53
CA THR A 325 28.43 12.12 -19.55
C THR A 325 29.60 11.13 -19.63
N GLY A 326 30.37 11.11 -20.68
CA GLY A 326 31.37 10.08 -20.96
C GLY A 326 30.77 8.71 -21.20
N ALA A 327 29.48 8.63 -21.54
CA ALA A 327 28.77 7.39 -21.82
C ALA A 327 29.11 6.87 -23.23
N GLU A 328 29.15 5.56 -23.37
CA GLU A 328 29.31 4.90 -24.67
C GLU A 328 27.94 4.67 -25.30
N LEU A 329 27.73 5.13 -26.53
CA LEU A 329 26.52 4.85 -27.31
C LEU A 329 26.75 3.63 -28.19
N TYR A 330 25.80 2.65 -28.12
CA TYR A 330 25.81 1.51 -29.02
C TYR A 330 24.42 1.18 -29.56
N CYS A 331 24.41 0.64 -30.74
CA CYS A 331 23.21 0.25 -31.42
C CYS A 331 22.83 -1.18 -31.03
N ILE A 332 21.53 -1.42 -30.77
CA ILE A 332 20.98 -2.74 -30.54
C ILE A 332 20.00 -3.07 -31.66
N PRO A 333 20.02 -4.35 -32.18
CA PRO A 333 19.27 -4.68 -33.39
C PRO A 333 17.75 -4.57 -33.18
N ASP A 334 17.22 -5.08 -32.09
CA ASP A 334 15.79 -5.02 -31.81
C ASP A 334 15.54 -4.86 -30.32
N LEU A 335 14.72 -3.86 -29.95
CA LEU A 335 14.09 -3.77 -28.66
C LEU A 335 12.72 -4.44 -28.72
N ASN A 336 12.34 -5.10 -27.64
CA ASN A 336 10.98 -5.57 -27.45
C ASN A 336 9.98 -4.44 -27.76
N PRO A 337 8.83 -4.69 -28.40
CA PRO A 337 7.80 -3.68 -28.70
C PRO A 337 7.39 -2.81 -27.52
N ALA A 338 7.49 -3.31 -26.27
CA ALA A 338 7.31 -2.54 -25.06
C ALA A 338 8.17 -1.25 -24.99
N MET A 339 9.32 -1.24 -25.60
CA MET A 339 10.22 -0.11 -25.64
C MET A 339 9.78 0.98 -26.64
N THR A 340 8.82 0.68 -27.51
CA THR A 340 8.20 1.66 -28.41
C THR A 340 7.01 2.37 -27.79
N LEU A 341 6.51 1.91 -26.63
CA LEU A 341 5.36 2.45 -25.91
C LEU A 341 5.80 3.45 -24.84
N ASN A 342 6.36 4.61 -25.22
CA ASN A 342 6.58 5.79 -24.35
C ASN A 342 7.17 5.49 -22.94
N LEU A 343 7.94 4.42 -22.79
CA LEU A 343 8.80 4.23 -21.63
C LEU A 343 10.12 4.89 -21.95
N PRO A 344 10.40 6.08 -21.40
CA PRO A 344 11.54 6.88 -21.85
C PRO A 344 12.87 6.19 -21.57
N LEU A 345 12.92 5.32 -20.55
CA LEU A 345 14.19 4.73 -20.12
C LEU A 345 13.99 3.34 -19.52
N ILE A 346 14.91 2.44 -19.85
CA ILE A 346 15.05 1.15 -19.20
C ILE A 346 16.50 1.05 -18.71
N LEU A 347 16.65 0.66 -17.45
CA LEU A 347 17.94 0.54 -16.80
C LEU A 347 18.30 -0.91 -16.56
N GLU A 348 19.55 -1.24 -16.82
CA GLU A 348 20.18 -2.46 -16.38
C GLU A 348 21.41 -2.12 -15.55
N LEU A 349 21.43 -2.53 -14.30
CA LEU A 349 22.60 -2.47 -13.44
C LEU A 349 23.30 -3.81 -13.39
N GLY A 350 24.60 -3.82 -13.59
CA GLY A 350 25.46 -4.97 -13.42
C GLY A 350 26.42 -4.79 -12.26
N GLY A 351 26.41 -5.71 -11.31
CA GLY A 351 27.44 -5.91 -10.31
C GLY A 351 28.25 -7.16 -10.65
N THR A 352 29.13 -7.60 -9.73
CA THR A 352 30.04 -8.72 -9.95
C THR A 352 29.31 -10.04 -10.20
N ASP A 353 28.19 -10.27 -9.50
CA ASP A 353 27.47 -11.56 -9.52
C ASP A 353 25.97 -11.45 -9.88
N ARG A 354 25.45 -10.25 -10.06
CA ARG A 354 24.00 -10.06 -10.27
C ARG A 354 23.72 -8.89 -11.20
N ARG A 355 22.68 -9.06 -12.03
CA ARG A 355 22.09 -8.01 -12.85
C ARG A 355 20.65 -7.78 -12.44
N VAL A 356 20.26 -6.51 -12.31
CA VAL A 356 18.88 -6.09 -12.08
C VAL A 356 18.46 -5.23 -13.26
N ARG A 357 17.24 -5.47 -13.76
CA ARG A 357 16.68 -4.82 -14.93
C ARG A 357 15.34 -4.22 -14.58
N TRP A 358 15.17 -2.95 -14.88
CA TRP A 358 13.89 -2.27 -14.71
C TRP A 358 13.47 -1.52 -15.95
N ALA A 359 12.14 -1.38 -16.06
CA ALA A 359 11.53 -0.36 -16.84
C ALA A 359 10.94 0.68 -15.88
N ALA A 360 11.29 1.94 -16.05
CA ALA A 360 10.74 2.99 -15.23
C ALA A 360 9.99 4.01 -16.09
N ARG A 361 8.86 4.46 -15.59
CA ARG A 361 8.11 5.59 -16.13
C ARG A 361 8.31 6.75 -15.17
N GLU A 362 8.91 7.85 -15.64
CA GLU A 362 8.90 9.06 -14.82
C GLU A 362 7.46 9.50 -14.59
N PRO A 363 7.08 9.82 -13.35
CA PRO A 363 5.81 10.48 -13.10
C PRO A 363 5.80 11.83 -13.83
N ALA A 364 4.70 12.12 -14.50
CA ALA A 364 4.48 13.36 -15.22
C ALA A 364 4.57 14.59 -14.32
#